data_898d96eb20977a25cce8e3191f0c18fa
#
_entry.id   898d96eb20977a25cce8e3191f0c18fa
#
_cell.length_a   1.000
_cell.length_b   1.000
_cell.length_c   1.000
_cell.angle_alpha   90.00
_cell.angle_beta   90.00
_cell.angle_gamma   90.00
#
_symmetry.space_group_name_H-M   'P 1'
#
loop_
_entity.id
_entity.type
_entity.pdbx_description
1 polymer ?
#
loop_
_entity_poly.entity_id
_entity_poly.type
_entity_poly.pdbx_seq_one_letter_code
_entity_poly.pdbx_strand_id
1 'polypeptide(L)'
;MSRIGRSLALLSLAACGPAGAPAPGQGPPADRVTLSIVGTSDLHGHLQALPLLAGHLAGLRRARADEGGGVVLVDAGDMFQGTLESSLDEGASVVAAYAALGYDAVAIGNHEYDYGPEGPRTTARDPGDDPRGALRARIAAAPYPFLSTNLRGADDGEHPALGLPSTLMVRAGVQVGIIGVTTEDTPHTTIAANFTGLAIAPLADAIASEARSLRARGAAVVVVAAHAGGRCTELAAPDDLASCDPAQEIMQVAGALPPGLVDVIVAGHTHQAMAHRVHGVAIVQSYANGVAYGRVDLEVDRGTGAVVHTTIHRPRRLCSEDEASPEAGCASVDDHGGAVTPDPAVTAVITQARVRAQTLRQEPLGPKLQADFVVRHRAENPPGNLFTDLMLRAHPGVDVAILNGGGLRSTLPAGPLHYGALYQALPFDNRFARVRLRADQLAAMIAVGLGGGPWLSLGGLTVQAECVDMKLVVTLLRDGAALAPDAPLELLTSDFLATGGDKLFAAMGEPGPASIVIEDDPPLREVIADQLRALGEVELAPATYFDPARPRVQFPGELPLRCEPAPG
;
A
#
# COMPACT_ATOMS: atom_id res chain seq x y z
N MET A 1 18.68 -93.19 49.99
CA MET A 1 19.61 -93.54 48.92
C MET A 1 20.00 -92.24 48.24
N SER A 2 21.23 -91.92 48.43
CA SER A 2 22.01 -90.78 48.05
C SER A 2 22.12 -90.54 46.54
N ARG A 3 22.15 -89.33 46.08
CA ARG A 3 23.04 -88.91 45.00
C ARG A 3 23.38 -87.40 45.14
N ILE A 4 24.66 -87.21 45.32
CA ILE A 4 25.40 -85.98 45.45
C ILE A 4 25.56 -85.41 44.02
N GLY A 5 25.19 -84.16 43.80
CA GLY A 5 25.47 -83.38 42.59
C GLY A 5 26.45 -82.29 42.85
N ARG A 6 27.60 -82.35 42.22
CA ARG A 6 28.70 -81.39 42.33
C ARG A 6 28.37 -80.11 41.53
N SER A 7 28.46 -78.91 42.17
CA SER A 7 28.44 -77.61 41.52
C SER A 7 29.84 -77.24 41.03
N LEU A 8 29.96 -77.03 39.71
CA LEU A 8 31.14 -76.39 39.10
C LEU A 8 30.96 -74.86 39.16
N ALA A 9 31.86 -74.20 39.84
CA ALA A 9 31.96 -72.75 39.79
C ALA A 9 32.76 -72.33 38.54
N LEU A 10 32.14 -71.60 37.61
CA LEU A 10 32.82 -70.95 36.52
C LEU A 10 33.29 -69.54 36.98
N LEU A 11 34.60 -69.32 37.03
CA LEU A 11 35.20 -68.00 37.15
C LEU A 11 35.07 -67.30 35.79
N SER A 12 34.31 -66.21 35.75
CA SER A 12 34.30 -65.26 34.63
C SER A 12 35.45 -64.25 34.78
N LEU A 13 36.43 -64.33 33.90
CA LEU A 13 37.42 -63.28 33.74
C LEU A 13 36.74 -62.07 33.08
N ALA A 14 36.60 -60.96 33.80
CA ALA A 14 36.24 -59.67 33.23
C ALA A 14 37.43 -59.09 32.47
N ALA A 15 37.34 -59.03 31.15
CA ALA A 15 38.29 -58.29 30.29
C ALA A 15 37.98 -56.80 30.40
N CYS A 16 38.93 -56.01 30.95
CA CYS A 16 38.97 -54.56 30.82
C CYS A 16 39.26 -54.18 29.38
N GLY A 17 38.19 -53.79 28.60
CA GLY A 17 38.34 -53.09 27.35
C GLY A 17 38.77 -51.62 27.55
N PRO A 18 39.49 -51.01 26.64
CA PRO A 18 39.85 -49.60 26.77
C PRO A 18 38.60 -48.73 26.81
N ALA A 19 38.58 -47.76 27.73
CA ALA A 19 37.54 -46.74 27.84
C ALA A 19 37.39 -46.04 26.49
N GLY A 20 36.20 -46.18 25.88
CA GLY A 20 35.86 -45.46 24.66
C GLY A 20 35.98 -43.96 24.87
N ALA A 21 36.62 -43.27 23.93
CA ALA A 21 36.67 -41.83 23.94
C ALA A 21 35.25 -41.25 24.09
N PRO A 22 35.05 -40.21 24.89
CA PRO A 22 33.74 -39.57 24.98
C PRO A 22 33.34 -39.11 23.60
N ALA A 23 32.07 -39.37 23.20
CA ALA A 23 31.47 -38.80 22.03
C ALA A 23 31.67 -37.30 22.02
N PRO A 24 31.90 -36.64 20.84
CA PRO A 24 32.08 -35.20 20.79
C PRO A 24 30.89 -34.57 21.52
N GLY A 25 31.17 -33.86 22.58
CA GLY A 25 30.17 -33.23 23.42
C GLY A 25 29.27 -32.33 22.59
N GLN A 26 27.97 -32.54 22.70
CA GLN A 26 27.01 -31.51 22.34
C GLN A 26 27.42 -30.27 23.13
N GLY A 27 27.87 -29.22 22.40
CA GLY A 27 28.12 -27.91 23.02
C GLY A 27 26.86 -27.45 23.76
N PRO A 28 27.00 -26.51 24.71
CA PRO A 28 25.82 -25.98 25.40
C PRO A 28 24.75 -25.62 24.38
N PRO A 29 23.45 -25.81 24.70
CA PRO A 29 22.36 -25.49 23.75
C PRO A 29 22.60 -24.07 23.25
N ALA A 30 22.60 -23.93 21.92
CA ALA A 30 22.80 -22.63 21.28
C ALA A 30 21.86 -21.61 21.96
N ASP A 31 22.42 -20.47 22.37
CA ASP A 31 21.65 -19.36 22.99
C ASP A 31 20.79 -18.72 21.88
N ARG A 32 19.69 -19.36 21.54
CA ARG A 32 18.77 -18.96 20.49
C ARG A 32 17.66 -18.11 21.04
N VAL A 33 17.28 -17.11 20.25
CA VAL A 33 16.12 -16.26 20.53
C VAL A 33 15.24 -16.15 19.32
N THR A 34 13.95 -15.98 19.55
CA THR A 34 12.98 -15.69 18.49
C THR A 34 12.73 -14.19 18.42
N LEU A 35 13.02 -13.58 17.25
CA LEU A 35 12.56 -12.24 16.89
C LEU A 35 11.35 -12.35 15.99
N SER A 36 10.22 -11.77 16.41
CA SER A 36 9.04 -11.62 15.54
C SER A 36 9.10 -10.27 14.85
N ILE A 37 9.29 -10.28 13.55
CA ILE A 37 9.18 -9.08 12.71
C ILE A 37 7.71 -8.95 12.32
N VAL A 38 7.06 -7.89 12.77
CA VAL A 38 5.66 -7.57 12.46
C VAL A 38 5.63 -6.37 11.54
N GLY A 39 4.87 -6.49 10.46
CA GLY A 39 4.76 -5.47 9.43
C GLY A 39 3.33 -5.06 9.13
N THR A 40 3.13 -3.76 8.96
CA THR A 40 1.94 -3.15 8.37
C THR A 40 2.34 -2.32 7.16
N SER A 41 1.37 -1.94 6.35
CA SER A 41 1.53 -1.06 5.20
C SER A 41 0.20 -0.44 4.79
N ASP A 42 0.24 0.63 4.02
CA ASP A 42 -0.90 1.18 3.32
C ASP A 42 -2.10 1.43 4.27
N LEU A 43 -1.83 2.02 5.44
CA LEU A 43 -2.86 2.30 6.43
C LEU A 43 -3.91 3.29 5.90
N HIS A 44 -3.47 4.28 5.11
CA HIS A 44 -4.32 5.30 4.49
C HIS A 44 -5.28 5.96 5.49
N GLY A 45 -4.80 6.23 6.71
CA GLY A 45 -5.58 6.86 7.77
C GLY A 45 -6.69 5.99 8.39
N HIS A 46 -6.79 4.72 8.03
CA HIS A 46 -7.79 3.79 8.57
C HIS A 46 -7.43 3.32 9.99
N LEU A 47 -7.74 4.13 10.97
CA LEU A 47 -7.32 3.94 12.37
C LEU A 47 -8.11 2.86 13.13
N GLN A 48 -9.26 2.39 12.62
CA GLN A 48 -10.28 1.66 13.36
C GLN A 48 -9.80 0.35 13.97
N ALA A 49 -8.92 -0.38 13.27
CA ALA A 49 -8.40 -1.67 13.73
C ALA A 49 -7.15 -1.57 14.62
N LEU A 50 -6.54 -0.38 14.74
CA LEU A 50 -5.29 -0.21 15.48
C LEU A 50 -5.37 -0.55 16.99
N PRO A 51 -6.49 -0.31 17.72
CA PRO A 51 -6.62 -0.75 19.10
C PRO A 51 -6.52 -2.27 19.24
N LEU A 52 -7.08 -3.03 18.29
CA LEU A 52 -6.99 -4.49 18.28
C LEU A 52 -5.61 -4.98 17.85
N LEU A 53 -4.97 -4.32 16.88
CA LEU A 53 -3.56 -4.57 16.55
C LEU A 53 -2.70 -4.42 17.80
N ALA A 54 -2.90 -3.37 18.60
CA ALA A 54 -2.18 -3.16 19.85
C ALA A 54 -2.40 -4.31 20.85
N GLY A 55 -3.63 -4.84 20.96
CA GLY A 55 -3.95 -6.00 21.76
C GLY A 55 -3.21 -7.27 21.30
N HIS A 56 -3.17 -7.54 19.98
CA HIS A 56 -2.40 -8.64 19.39
C HIS A 56 -0.89 -8.48 19.68
N LEU A 57 -0.36 -7.28 19.48
CA LEU A 57 1.05 -6.97 19.77
C LEU A 57 1.39 -7.15 21.23
N ALA A 58 0.50 -6.76 22.15
CA ALA A 58 0.72 -6.96 23.59
C ALA A 58 0.80 -8.44 23.95
N GLY A 59 -0.04 -9.30 23.37
CA GLY A 59 0.04 -10.75 23.51
C GLY A 59 1.36 -11.32 22.97
N LEU A 60 1.71 -10.96 21.74
CA LEU A 60 2.95 -11.41 21.10
C LEU A 60 4.22 -10.93 21.86
N ARG A 61 4.25 -9.67 22.29
CA ARG A 61 5.36 -9.11 23.08
C ARG A 61 5.57 -9.86 24.40
N ARG A 62 4.48 -10.21 25.10
CA ARG A 62 4.56 -11.04 26.32
C ARG A 62 5.13 -12.42 26.01
N ALA A 63 4.56 -13.13 25.03
CA ALA A 63 5.02 -14.46 24.66
C ALA A 63 6.51 -14.47 24.28
N ARG A 64 6.96 -13.48 23.50
CA ARG A 64 8.38 -13.38 23.14
C ARG A 64 9.26 -13.03 24.34
N ALA A 65 8.81 -12.15 25.24
CA ALA A 65 9.56 -11.82 26.46
C ALA A 65 9.74 -13.04 27.36
N ASP A 66 8.71 -13.87 27.53
CA ASP A 66 8.75 -15.12 28.32
C ASP A 66 9.77 -16.12 27.75
N GLU A 67 10.02 -16.10 26.45
CA GLU A 67 11.02 -16.92 25.74
C GLU A 67 12.40 -16.23 25.64
N GLY A 68 12.57 -15.02 26.20
CA GLY A 68 13.78 -14.22 26.07
C GLY A 68 13.99 -13.60 24.69
N GLY A 69 12.96 -13.64 23.82
CA GLY A 69 12.92 -13.05 22.48
C GLY A 69 12.37 -11.63 22.46
N GLY A 70 11.96 -11.16 21.29
CA GLY A 70 11.44 -9.81 21.11
C GLY A 70 10.63 -9.61 19.84
N VAL A 71 9.94 -8.46 19.75
CA VAL A 71 9.15 -8.04 18.59
C VAL A 71 9.77 -6.79 17.99
N VAL A 72 9.91 -6.75 16.67
CA VAL A 72 10.24 -5.57 15.87
C VAL A 72 9.01 -5.23 15.05
N LEU A 73 8.52 -4.00 15.19
CA LEU A 73 7.31 -3.51 14.52
C LEU A 73 7.68 -2.41 13.53
N VAL A 74 7.38 -2.64 12.24
CA VAL A 74 7.69 -1.69 11.17
C VAL A 74 6.47 -1.44 10.27
N ASP A 75 6.43 -0.27 9.63
CA ASP A 75 5.45 0.04 8.61
C ASP A 75 6.12 0.34 7.27
N ALA A 76 5.53 -0.15 6.19
CA ALA A 76 6.07 0.00 4.85
C ALA A 76 5.53 1.21 4.07
N GLY A 77 4.98 2.23 4.76
CA GLY A 77 4.57 3.50 4.16
C GLY A 77 3.10 3.57 3.74
N ASP A 78 2.70 4.73 3.20
CA ASP A 78 1.34 5.14 2.88
C ASP A 78 0.43 5.12 4.12
N MET A 79 0.88 5.82 5.15
CA MET A 79 0.21 5.85 6.45
C MET A 79 -0.93 6.86 6.52
N PHE A 80 -0.81 8.03 5.88
CA PHE A 80 -1.55 9.23 6.26
C PHE A 80 -2.81 9.48 5.46
N GLN A 81 -2.68 9.58 4.13
CA GLN A 81 -3.73 10.04 3.24
C GLN A 81 -4.81 8.97 3.04
N GLY A 82 -6.11 9.33 3.19
CA GLY A 82 -7.22 8.42 2.87
C GLY A 82 -8.51 8.63 3.67
N THR A 83 -8.44 9.02 4.96
CA THR A 83 -9.62 9.26 5.78
C THR A 83 -9.66 10.67 6.36
N LEU A 84 -10.87 11.16 6.68
CA LEU A 84 -11.04 12.46 7.34
C LEU A 84 -10.28 12.51 8.68
N GLU A 85 -10.30 11.42 9.44
CA GLU A 85 -9.67 11.33 10.75
C GLU A 85 -8.17 11.61 10.71
N SER A 86 -7.52 11.21 9.63
CA SER A 86 -6.10 11.45 9.39
C SER A 86 -5.84 12.73 8.62
N SER A 87 -6.61 12.98 7.55
CA SER A 87 -6.31 14.07 6.63
C SER A 87 -6.59 15.47 7.21
N LEU A 88 -7.55 15.59 8.15
CA LEU A 88 -7.84 16.86 8.84
C LEU A 88 -6.68 17.38 9.71
N ASP A 89 -5.74 16.53 10.09
CA ASP A 89 -4.54 16.92 10.82
C ASP A 89 -3.25 16.43 10.13
N GLU A 90 -3.34 16.21 8.81
CA GLU A 90 -2.20 15.85 7.94
C GLU A 90 -1.41 14.65 8.48
N GLY A 91 -2.10 13.64 9.03
CA GLY A 91 -1.50 12.43 9.55
C GLY A 91 -1.03 12.51 11.02
N ALA A 92 -1.24 13.63 11.74
CA ALA A 92 -0.80 13.73 13.13
C ALA A 92 -1.45 12.67 14.03
N SER A 93 -2.72 12.34 13.79
CA SER A 93 -3.42 11.26 14.49
C SER A 93 -2.79 9.89 14.25
N VAL A 94 -2.30 9.62 13.04
CA VAL A 94 -1.61 8.37 12.70
C VAL A 94 -0.28 8.32 13.45
N VAL A 95 0.52 9.41 13.43
CA VAL A 95 1.78 9.50 14.17
C VAL A 95 1.56 9.21 15.65
N ALA A 96 0.53 9.81 16.27
CA ALA A 96 0.21 9.58 17.68
C ALA A 96 -0.22 8.13 17.96
N ALA A 97 -1.02 7.52 17.07
CA ALA A 97 -1.44 6.12 17.20
C ALA A 97 -0.24 5.16 17.07
N TYR A 98 0.65 5.40 16.11
CA TYR A 98 1.85 4.59 15.90
C TYR A 98 2.84 4.74 17.08
N ALA A 99 2.95 5.93 17.65
CA ALA A 99 3.72 6.13 18.88
C ALA A 99 3.16 5.29 20.05
N ALA A 100 1.83 5.27 20.22
CA ALA A 100 1.18 4.45 21.25
C ALA A 100 1.33 2.93 20.98
N LEU A 101 1.34 2.50 19.72
CA LEU A 101 1.59 1.11 19.30
C LEU A 101 3.06 0.70 19.50
N GLY A 102 3.99 1.67 19.57
CA GLY A 102 5.42 1.44 19.70
C GLY A 102 6.06 0.90 18.44
N TYR A 103 5.84 1.57 17.30
CA TYR A 103 6.58 1.29 16.07
C TYR A 103 8.06 1.57 16.26
N ASP A 104 8.89 0.71 15.69
CA ASP A 104 10.37 0.82 15.74
C ASP A 104 10.92 1.66 14.59
N ALA A 105 10.27 1.62 13.44
CA ALA A 105 10.56 2.45 12.26
C ALA A 105 9.42 2.39 11.25
N VAL A 106 9.35 3.39 10.37
CA VAL A 106 8.38 3.44 9.25
C VAL A 106 9.09 3.86 7.96
N ALA A 107 8.70 3.31 6.81
CA ALA A 107 9.12 3.81 5.52
C ALA A 107 8.27 5.01 5.10
N ILE A 108 8.80 5.88 4.24
CA ILE A 108 8.05 6.92 3.56
C ILE A 108 7.49 6.30 2.27
N GLY A 109 6.16 6.28 2.10
CA GLY A 109 5.50 5.87 0.87
C GLY A 109 5.31 7.04 -0.09
N ASN A 110 4.59 6.83 -1.20
CA ASN A 110 4.31 7.89 -2.17
C ASN A 110 3.23 8.86 -1.67
N HIS A 111 2.26 8.42 -0.90
CA HIS A 111 1.19 9.27 -0.38
C HIS A 111 1.57 10.13 0.84
N GLU A 112 2.75 9.96 1.42
CA GLU A 112 3.28 10.89 2.42
C GLU A 112 3.60 12.27 1.84
N TYR A 113 3.69 12.41 0.52
CA TYR A 113 3.90 13.69 -0.17
C TYR A 113 2.61 14.43 -0.55
N ASP A 114 1.43 13.86 -0.31
CA ASP A 114 0.16 14.40 -0.83
C ASP A 114 -0.29 15.68 -0.15
N TYR A 115 0.11 15.95 1.10
CA TYR A 115 -0.34 17.13 1.82
C TYR A 115 0.39 18.44 1.44
N GLY A 116 1.61 18.36 0.93
CA GLY A 116 2.37 19.54 0.53
C GLY A 116 2.86 20.41 1.71
N PRO A 117 2.69 21.75 1.64
CA PRO A 117 2.97 22.64 2.76
C PRO A 117 2.11 22.32 3.99
N GLU A 118 2.60 22.59 5.19
CA GLU A 118 1.78 22.47 6.39
C GLU A 118 0.60 23.47 6.34
N GLY A 119 -0.63 22.99 6.59
CA GLY A 119 -1.85 23.79 6.55
C GLY A 119 -2.77 23.47 5.34
N PRO A 120 -3.74 24.35 5.03
CA PRO A 120 -4.84 23.99 4.12
C PRO A 120 -4.46 23.90 2.63
N ARG A 121 -3.23 24.21 2.26
CA ARG A 121 -2.77 24.17 0.86
C ARG A 121 -2.08 22.85 0.55
N THR A 122 -2.52 22.18 -0.49
CA THR A 122 -1.96 20.89 -0.93
C THR A 122 -0.71 21.00 -1.81
N THR A 123 -0.40 22.22 -2.29
CA THR A 123 0.81 22.49 -3.09
C THR A 123 1.39 23.86 -2.73
N ALA A 124 2.71 23.99 -2.84
CA ALA A 124 3.41 25.25 -2.67
C ALA A 124 2.98 26.26 -3.74
N ARG A 125 2.68 27.52 -3.35
CA ARG A 125 2.28 28.62 -4.23
C ARG A 125 3.19 29.82 -4.10
N ASP A 126 3.71 30.05 -2.91
CA ASP A 126 4.60 31.16 -2.61
C ASP A 126 6.05 30.67 -2.53
N PRO A 127 7.05 31.50 -2.86
CA PRO A 127 8.47 31.12 -2.81
C PRO A 127 8.97 30.64 -1.45
N GLY A 128 8.22 30.90 -0.37
CA GLY A 128 8.53 30.48 1.00
C GLY A 128 7.85 29.21 1.44
N ASP A 129 6.93 28.65 0.64
CA ASP A 129 6.22 27.43 0.97
C ASP A 129 7.15 26.21 0.81
N ASP A 130 7.22 25.36 1.84
CA ASP A 130 7.90 24.07 1.73
C ASP A 130 6.91 23.03 1.15
N PRO A 131 7.14 22.50 -0.06
CA PRO A 131 6.25 21.52 -0.68
C PRO A 131 6.19 20.18 0.07
N ARG A 132 6.93 20.02 1.14
CA ARG A 132 6.93 18.84 2.04
C ARG A 132 6.82 19.26 3.51
N GLY A 133 6.23 20.42 3.77
CA GLY A 133 6.09 20.99 5.11
C GLY A 133 5.33 20.06 6.05
N ALA A 134 4.18 19.54 5.63
CA ALA A 134 3.37 18.59 6.39
C ALA A 134 4.18 17.33 6.74
N LEU A 135 4.84 16.69 5.77
CA LEU A 135 5.67 15.51 6.02
C LEU A 135 6.82 15.80 6.99
N ARG A 136 7.52 16.93 6.85
CA ARG A 136 8.57 17.32 7.80
C ARG A 136 8.03 17.52 9.21
N ALA A 137 6.85 18.11 9.36
CA ALA A 137 6.21 18.27 10.66
C ALA A 137 5.86 16.92 11.29
N ARG A 138 5.40 15.94 10.51
CA ARG A 138 5.13 14.57 11.00
C ARG A 138 6.41 13.84 11.39
N ILE A 139 7.47 13.92 10.57
CA ILE A 139 8.80 13.36 10.90
C ILE A 139 9.34 13.96 12.21
N ALA A 140 9.24 15.27 12.39
CA ALA A 140 9.72 15.94 13.59
C ALA A 140 8.91 15.60 14.86
N ALA A 141 7.62 15.30 14.72
CA ALA A 141 6.74 14.95 15.83
C ALA A 141 6.83 13.46 16.24
N ALA A 142 7.31 12.59 15.37
CA ALA A 142 7.35 11.15 15.62
C ALA A 142 8.50 10.77 16.59
N PRO A 143 8.24 9.90 17.60
CA PRO A 143 9.28 9.36 18.46
C PRO A 143 10.04 8.16 17.85
N TYR A 144 9.73 7.79 16.62
CA TYR A 144 10.34 6.72 15.83
C TYR A 144 10.85 7.28 14.50
N PRO A 145 11.90 6.68 13.88
CA PRO A 145 12.44 7.19 12.64
C PRO A 145 11.55 6.89 11.43
N PHE A 146 11.42 7.89 10.54
CA PHE A 146 10.99 7.72 9.15
C PHE A 146 12.20 7.39 8.29
N LEU A 147 12.08 6.40 7.42
CA LEU A 147 13.19 5.89 6.61
C LEU A 147 12.94 6.06 5.11
N SER A 148 13.98 6.48 4.37
CA SER A 148 13.90 6.71 2.91
C SER A 148 15.27 6.54 2.24
N THR A 149 15.82 5.32 2.24
CA THR A 149 17.18 5.01 1.77
C THR A 149 17.43 5.40 0.31
N ASN A 150 16.44 5.26 -0.56
CA ASN A 150 16.59 5.49 -2.01
C ASN A 150 16.12 6.88 -2.48
N LEU A 151 15.76 7.76 -1.56
CA LEU A 151 15.42 9.16 -1.90
C LEU A 151 16.70 9.95 -2.21
N ARG A 152 16.66 10.76 -3.25
CA ARG A 152 17.79 11.60 -3.70
C ARG A 152 17.31 13.02 -4.02
N GLY A 153 18.20 14.00 -3.84
CA GLY A 153 18.05 15.30 -4.49
C GLY A 153 18.24 15.13 -6.00
N ALA A 154 17.34 15.73 -6.80
CA ALA A 154 17.41 15.60 -8.26
C ALA A 154 18.65 16.28 -8.86
N ASP A 155 19.14 17.36 -8.24
CA ASP A 155 20.25 18.16 -8.74
C ASP A 155 21.62 17.63 -8.29
N ASP A 156 21.75 17.14 -7.06
CA ASP A 156 23.03 16.77 -6.44
C ASP A 156 23.20 15.26 -6.23
N GLY A 157 22.12 14.49 -6.33
CA GLY A 157 22.11 13.05 -6.09
C GLY A 157 22.33 12.65 -4.63
N GLU A 158 22.43 13.61 -3.71
CA GLU A 158 22.61 13.36 -2.29
C GLU A 158 21.28 12.95 -1.61
N HIS A 159 21.38 12.32 -0.44
CA HIS A 159 20.18 12.01 0.35
C HIS A 159 19.65 13.30 0.98
N PRO A 160 18.42 13.73 0.67
CA PRO A 160 17.84 14.93 1.26
C PRO A 160 17.58 14.71 2.76
N ALA A 161 17.55 15.81 3.53
CA ALA A 161 17.18 15.74 4.95
C ALA A 161 15.66 15.53 5.14
N LEU A 162 15.16 14.39 4.63
CA LEU A 162 13.76 13.97 4.71
C LEU A 162 13.71 12.50 5.11
N GLY A 163 13.64 12.26 6.41
CA GLY A 163 13.86 10.95 7.02
C GLY A 163 15.34 10.57 7.14
N LEU A 164 15.58 9.32 7.49
CA LEU A 164 16.91 8.71 7.58
C LEU A 164 17.04 7.60 6.54
N PRO A 165 18.26 7.25 6.09
CA PRO A 165 18.43 6.08 5.23
C PRO A 165 18.03 4.77 5.94
N SER A 166 18.48 4.59 7.19
CA SER A 166 18.27 3.38 7.98
C SER A 166 18.39 3.67 9.48
N THR A 167 18.03 2.67 10.28
CA THR A 167 18.30 2.68 11.72
C THR A 167 18.91 1.35 12.16
N LEU A 168 19.68 1.38 13.27
CA LEU A 168 20.24 0.21 13.90
C LEU A 168 19.82 0.19 15.37
N MET A 169 19.19 -0.90 15.79
CA MET A 169 18.66 -1.05 17.14
C MET A 169 19.03 -2.41 17.74
N VAL A 170 18.86 -2.57 19.05
CA VAL A 170 19.02 -3.85 19.73
C VAL A 170 17.66 -4.36 20.18
N ARG A 171 17.33 -5.60 19.83
CA ARG A 171 16.12 -6.29 20.30
C ARG A 171 16.49 -7.68 20.83
N ALA A 172 16.15 -7.95 22.08
CA ALA A 172 16.47 -9.23 22.76
C ALA A 172 17.97 -9.62 22.66
N GLY A 173 18.88 -8.63 22.71
CA GLY A 173 20.32 -8.83 22.59
C GLY A 173 20.84 -8.99 21.15
N VAL A 174 19.97 -8.95 20.12
CA VAL A 174 20.32 -9.03 18.70
C VAL A 174 20.36 -7.63 18.10
N GLN A 175 21.40 -7.31 17.31
CA GLN A 175 21.45 -6.08 16.53
C GLN A 175 20.60 -6.23 15.26
N VAL A 176 19.59 -5.37 15.12
CA VAL A 176 18.66 -5.34 13.99
C VAL A 176 18.84 -4.04 13.21
N GLY A 177 19.21 -4.14 11.94
CA GLY A 177 19.21 -3.02 11.01
C GLY A 177 17.85 -2.93 10.29
N ILE A 178 17.29 -1.72 10.17
CA ILE A 178 16.05 -1.48 9.46
C ILE A 178 16.32 -0.44 8.38
N ILE A 179 15.93 -0.78 7.14
CA ILE A 179 16.06 0.04 5.92
C ILE A 179 14.65 0.44 5.49
N GLY A 180 14.42 1.68 5.07
CA GLY A 180 13.18 2.08 4.42
C GLY A 180 13.42 2.45 2.96
N VAL A 181 12.55 2.02 2.06
CA VAL A 181 12.60 2.40 0.63
C VAL A 181 11.21 2.69 0.08
N THR A 182 11.19 3.51 -0.96
CA THR A 182 9.97 3.94 -1.67
C THR A 182 10.04 3.45 -3.11
N THR A 183 8.90 3.09 -3.71
CA THR A 183 8.78 2.63 -5.10
C THR A 183 9.37 3.61 -6.10
N GLU A 184 9.95 3.08 -7.18
CA GLU A 184 10.48 3.90 -8.28
C GLU A 184 9.37 4.68 -9.00
N ASP A 185 8.11 4.28 -8.86
CA ASP A 185 6.96 4.96 -9.44
C ASP A 185 6.49 6.19 -8.63
N THR A 186 7.07 6.48 -7.46
CA THR A 186 6.67 7.62 -6.60
C THR A 186 6.49 8.94 -7.35
N PRO A 187 7.37 9.36 -8.29
CA PRO A 187 7.16 10.62 -9.02
C PRO A 187 5.87 10.66 -9.86
N HIS A 188 5.27 9.50 -10.15
CA HIS A 188 4.06 9.33 -10.97
C HIS A 188 2.83 8.91 -10.16
N THR A 189 2.99 8.65 -8.86
CA THR A 189 1.93 8.14 -7.98
C THR A 189 1.65 9.05 -6.80
N THR A 190 2.25 10.25 -6.75
CA THR A 190 1.97 11.33 -5.81
C THR A 190 1.72 12.65 -6.54
N ILE A 191 1.41 13.71 -5.81
CA ILE A 191 1.27 15.07 -6.37
C ILE A 191 2.66 15.55 -6.83
N ALA A 192 2.88 15.59 -8.14
CA ALA A 192 4.19 15.88 -8.74
C ALA A 192 4.81 17.20 -8.25
N ALA A 193 3.99 18.23 -7.97
CA ALA A 193 4.45 19.52 -7.45
C ALA A 193 5.16 19.38 -6.10
N ASN A 194 4.71 18.44 -5.24
CA ASN A 194 5.29 18.20 -3.93
C ASN A 194 6.55 17.33 -4.00
N PHE A 195 6.75 16.62 -5.10
CA PHE A 195 7.93 15.79 -5.34
C PHE A 195 9.04 16.51 -6.13
N THR A 196 8.81 17.74 -6.57
CA THR A 196 9.78 18.55 -7.32
C THR A 196 11.12 18.64 -6.59
N GLY A 197 12.22 18.49 -7.34
CA GLY A 197 13.59 18.53 -6.81
C GLY A 197 14.03 17.23 -6.12
N LEU A 198 13.21 16.18 -6.17
CA LEU A 198 13.52 14.84 -5.67
C LEU A 198 13.59 13.83 -6.81
N ALA A 199 14.33 12.75 -6.57
CA ALA A 199 14.43 11.59 -7.45
C ALA A 199 14.49 10.31 -6.61
N ILE A 200 14.15 9.18 -7.20
CA ILE A 200 14.23 7.86 -6.57
C ILE A 200 15.37 7.09 -7.24
N ALA A 201 16.31 6.60 -6.44
CA ALA A 201 17.34 5.68 -6.91
C ALA A 201 16.78 4.24 -6.99
N PRO A 202 17.36 3.36 -7.86
CA PRO A 202 16.93 1.97 -7.97
C PRO A 202 16.91 1.25 -6.63
N LEU A 203 15.79 0.57 -6.32
CA LEU A 203 15.56 -0.03 -5.00
C LEU A 203 16.61 -1.07 -4.65
N ALA A 204 16.88 -2.02 -5.54
CA ALA A 204 17.78 -3.14 -5.26
C ALA A 204 19.18 -2.66 -4.91
N ASP A 205 19.69 -1.66 -5.64
CA ASP A 205 21.02 -1.08 -5.41
C ASP A 205 21.09 -0.33 -4.09
N ALA A 206 20.07 0.49 -3.79
CA ALA A 206 19.99 1.25 -2.55
C ALA A 206 19.91 0.31 -1.33
N ILE A 207 19.04 -0.70 -1.39
CA ILE A 207 18.91 -1.73 -0.34
C ILE A 207 20.23 -2.47 -0.15
N ALA A 208 20.84 -2.95 -1.24
CA ALA A 208 22.08 -3.71 -1.15
C ALA A 208 23.26 -2.89 -0.59
N SER A 209 23.35 -1.61 -0.94
CA SER A 209 24.36 -0.69 -0.40
C SER A 209 24.18 -0.48 1.09
N GLU A 210 22.99 -0.13 1.52
CA GLU A 210 22.69 0.19 2.92
C GLU A 210 22.73 -1.08 3.80
N ALA A 211 22.26 -2.22 3.31
CA ALA A 211 22.35 -3.49 4.02
C ALA A 211 23.82 -3.90 4.29
N ARG A 212 24.73 -3.69 3.32
CA ARG A 212 26.18 -3.91 3.55
C ARG A 212 26.73 -2.97 4.63
N SER A 213 26.29 -1.70 4.63
CA SER A 213 26.66 -0.72 5.66
C SER A 213 26.18 -1.17 7.05
N LEU A 214 24.93 -1.60 7.16
CA LEU A 214 24.35 -2.10 8.43
C LEU A 214 25.06 -3.39 8.90
N ARG A 215 25.33 -4.35 8.02
CA ARG A 215 26.10 -5.57 8.33
C ARG A 215 27.51 -5.22 8.82
N ALA A 216 28.19 -4.28 8.17
CA ALA A 216 29.51 -3.80 8.61
C ALA A 216 29.47 -3.10 9.98
N ARG A 217 28.33 -2.51 10.36
CA ARG A 217 28.08 -1.91 11.67
C ARG A 217 27.60 -2.92 12.71
N GLY A 218 27.51 -4.21 12.36
CA GLY A 218 27.21 -5.31 13.28
C GLY A 218 25.75 -5.77 13.27
N ALA A 219 24.93 -5.38 12.28
CA ALA A 219 23.57 -5.90 12.17
C ALA A 219 23.58 -7.41 11.93
N ALA A 220 23.05 -8.18 12.87
CA ALA A 220 22.84 -9.62 12.78
C ALA A 220 21.59 -9.96 11.97
N VAL A 221 20.58 -9.10 11.99
CA VAL A 221 19.34 -9.18 11.21
C VAL A 221 19.17 -7.88 10.43
N VAL A 222 18.78 -7.97 9.16
CA VAL A 222 18.44 -6.83 8.31
C VAL A 222 17.00 -6.97 7.83
N VAL A 223 16.17 -5.99 8.19
CA VAL A 223 14.76 -5.84 7.80
C VAL A 223 14.64 -4.67 6.84
N VAL A 224 13.87 -4.85 5.77
CA VAL A 224 13.52 -3.77 4.85
C VAL A 224 12.03 -3.49 4.97
N ALA A 225 11.67 -2.26 5.29
CA ALA A 225 10.33 -1.71 5.12
C ALA A 225 10.28 -1.09 3.72
N ALA A 226 9.61 -1.78 2.79
CA ALA A 226 9.61 -1.41 1.38
C ALA A 226 8.23 -0.95 0.94
N HIS A 227 8.08 0.35 0.65
CA HIS A 227 6.88 0.81 -0.04
C HIS A 227 7.00 0.47 -1.52
N ALA A 228 7.05 -0.83 -1.80
CA ALA A 228 7.09 -1.50 -3.09
C ALA A 228 6.45 -2.88 -2.90
N GLY A 229 5.58 -3.28 -3.82
CA GLY A 229 4.73 -4.43 -3.56
C GLY A 229 4.78 -5.53 -4.60
N GLY A 230 4.04 -6.58 -4.27
CA GLY A 230 3.80 -7.73 -5.12
C GLY A 230 2.38 -8.24 -5.02
N ARG A 231 2.13 -9.37 -5.68
CA ARG A 231 0.84 -10.04 -5.68
C ARG A 231 1.03 -11.54 -5.77
N CYS A 232 0.45 -12.26 -4.80
CA CYS A 232 0.29 -13.72 -4.85
C CYS A 232 -1.18 -14.05 -4.51
N THR A 233 -1.77 -15.05 -5.17
CA THR A 233 -3.16 -15.45 -4.91
C THR A 233 -3.26 -16.55 -3.87
N GLU A 234 -2.20 -17.33 -3.67
CA GLU A 234 -2.11 -18.39 -2.66
C GLU A 234 -1.03 -18.03 -1.63
N LEU A 235 -1.36 -18.18 -0.34
CA LEU A 235 -0.48 -17.75 0.76
C LEU A 235 -0.11 -18.90 1.70
N ALA A 236 -0.51 -20.15 1.36
CA ALA A 236 -0.39 -21.30 2.26
C ALA A 236 1.01 -21.92 2.30
N ALA A 237 1.73 -21.85 1.17
CA ALA A 237 3.02 -22.48 0.97
C ALA A 237 4.06 -21.40 0.69
N PRO A 238 4.84 -20.97 1.71
CA PRO A 238 5.78 -19.84 1.54
C PRO A 238 6.86 -20.03 0.47
N ASP A 239 7.19 -21.26 0.14
CA ASP A 239 8.23 -21.58 -0.85
C ASP A 239 7.65 -21.86 -2.26
N ASP A 240 6.31 -21.85 -2.42
CA ASP A 240 5.64 -22.02 -3.72
C ASP A 240 5.28 -20.65 -4.30
N LEU A 241 5.99 -20.25 -5.37
CA LEU A 241 5.82 -18.97 -6.05
C LEU A 241 4.90 -19.05 -7.29
N ALA A 242 4.27 -20.19 -7.58
CA ALA A 242 3.47 -20.39 -8.79
C ALA A 242 2.27 -19.42 -8.90
N SER A 243 1.75 -18.95 -7.76
CA SER A 243 0.65 -17.98 -7.69
C SER A 243 1.09 -16.52 -7.69
N CYS A 244 2.40 -16.26 -7.65
CA CYS A 244 2.95 -14.92 -7.58
C CYS A 244 3.23 -14.37 -8.97
N ASP A 245 2.98 -13.09 -9.18
CA ASP A 245 3.33 -12.38 -10.41
C ASP A 245 4.81 -11.97 -10.38
N PRO A 246 5.69 -12.58 -11.20
CA PRO A 246 7.12 -12.29 -11.17
C PRO A 246 7.48 -10.91 -11.74
N ALA A 247 6.55 -10.24 -12.42
CA ALA A 247 6.76 -8.90 -12.96
C ALA A 247 6.59 -7.79 -11.91
N GLN A 248 6.09 -8.12 -10.74
CA GLN A 248 5.91 -7.15 -9.66
C GLN A 248 7.25 -6.65 -9.11
N GLU A 249 7.29 -5.37 -8.73
CA GLU A 249 8.51 -4.66 -8.33
C GLU A 249 9.27 -5.39 -7.22
N ILE A 250 8.60 -5.80 -6.14
CA ILE A 250 9.26 -6.44 -5.01
C ILE A 250 9.83 -7.83 -5.34
N MET A 251 9.23 -8.54 -6.32
CA MET A 251 9.74 -9.81 -6.80
C MET A 251 11.07 -9.63 -7.54
N GLN A 252 11.14 -8.59 -8.38
CA GLN A 252 12.36 -8.23 -9.11
C GLN A 252 13.45 -7.72 -8.18
N VAL A 253 13.08 -6.87 -7.21
CA VAL A 253 14.01 -6.39 -6.16
C VAL A 253 14.61 -7.56 -5.39
N ALA A 254 13.80 -8.47 -4.87
CA ALA A 254 14.29 -9.62 -4.11
C ALA A 254 15.20 -10.53 -4.96
N GLY A 255 14.87 -10.68 -6.25
CA GLY A 255 15.70 -11.45 -7.22
C GLY A 255 17.06 -10.82 -7.52
N ALA A 256 17.19 -9.51 -7.40
CA ALA A 256 18.43 -8.77 -7.63
C ALA A 256 19.32 -8.65 -6.38
N LEU A 257 18.79 -8.90 -5.17
CA LEU A 257 19.56 -8.79 -3.93
C LEU A 257 20.58 -9.94 -3.79
N PRO A 258 21.80 -9.65 -3.31
CA PRO A 258 22.76 -10.68 -2.95
C PRO A 258 22.21 -11.64 -1.87
N PRO A 259 22.36 -12.96 -2.02
CA PRO A 259 21.87 -13.94 -1.03
C PRO A 259 22.41 -13.66 0.38
N GLY A 260 21.51 -13.76 1.39
CA GLY A 260 21.85 -13.61 2.81
C GLY A 260 22.16 -12.16 3.25
N LEU A 261 21.99 -11.18 2.39
CA LEU A 261 22.21 -9.77 2.73
C LEU A 261 21.03 -9.17 3.50
N VAL A 262 19.80 -9.52 3.11
CA VAL A 262 18.53 -9.12 3.73
C VAL A 262 17.80 -10.38 4.23
N ASP A 263 17.22 -10.33 5.43
CA ASP A 263 16.50 -11.45 6.02
C ASP A 263 14.99 -11.36 5.79
N VAL A 264 14.42 -10.14 5.96
CA VAL A 264 12.97 -9.90 5.84
C VAL A 264 12.70 -8.63 5.05
N ILE A 265 11.68 -8.67 4.20
CA ILE A 265 11.05 -7.51 3.59
C ILE A 265 9.59 -7.44 4.06
N VAL A 266 9.20 -6.31 4.63
CA VAL A 266 7.80 -5.90 4.79
C VAL A 266 7.47 -5.02 3.60
N ALA A 267 6.58 -5.48 2.74
CA ALA A 267 6.20 -4.84 1.48
C ALA A 267 4.88 -4.08 1.58
N GLY A 268 4.62 -3.14 0.66
CA GLY A 268 3.41 -2.33 0.59
C GLY A 268 3.05 -1.91 -0.83
N HIS A 269 2.35 -0.77 -1.01
CA HIS A 269 2.02 -0.08 -2.25
C HIS A 269 0.94 -0.73 -3.13
N THR A 270 0.97 -2.03 -3.35
CA THR A 270 0.01 -2.71 -4.26
C THR A 270 -1.31 -3.09 -3.61
N HIS A 271 -1.49 -2.89 -2.30
CA HIS A 271 -2.68 -3.25 -1.51
C HIS A 271 -3.04 -4.75 -1.59
N GLN A 272 -2.07 -5.60 -1.93
CA GLN A 272 -2.24 -7.05 -2.05
C GLN A 272 -1.65 -7.77 -0.83
N ALA A 273 -1.62 -9.09 -0.85
CA ALA A 273 -1.00 -9.88 0.20
C ALA A 273 0.15 -10.74 -0.34
N MET A 274 1.18 -10.90 0.47
CA MET A 274 2.27 -11.84 0.26
C MET A 274 2.69 -12.49 1.58
N ALA A 275 3.10 -13.75 1.52
CA ALA A 275 3.71 -14.49 2.63
C ALA A 275 4.65 -15.56 2.05
N HIS A 276 5.74 -15.12 1.42
CA HIS A 276 6.57 -16.00 0.60
C HIS A 276 8.06 -15.79 0.84
N ARG A 277 8.85 -16.83 0.49
CA ARG A 277 10.30 -16.78 0.42
C ARG A 277 10.72 -16.60 -1.03
N VAL A 278 11.26 -15.43 -1.35
CA VAL A 278 11.72 -15.10 -2.71
C VAL A 278 13.24 -14.97 -2.69
N HIS A 279 13.94 -15.82 -3.44
CA HIS A 279 15.41 -15.88 -3.47
C HIS A 279 16.08 -15.90 -2.08
N GLY A 280 15.44 -16.57 -1.12
CA GLY A 280 15.94 -16.71 0.26
C GLY A 280 15.49 -15.59 1.22
N VAL A 281 14.89 -14.51 0.74
CA VAL A 281 14.35 -13.42 1.55
C VAL A 281 12.90 -13.72 1.94
N ALA A 282 12.55 -13.59 3.22
CA ALA A 282 11.18 -13.69 3.68
C ALA A 282 10.44 -12.38 3.37
N ILE A 283 9.34 -12.44 2.61
CA ILE A 283 8.53 -11.27 2.24
C ILE A 283 7.12 -11.43 2.78
N VAL A 284 6.64 -10.41 3.50
CA VAL A 284 5.24 -10.29 3.93
C VAL A 284 4.67 -8.96 3.48
N GLN A 285 3.41 -9.00 3.00
CA GLN A 285 2.59 -7.83 2.67
C GLN A 285 1.16 -8.12 3.14
N SER A 286 0.47 -7.15 3.73
CA SER A 286 -0.74 -7.39 4.52
C SER A 286 -1.96 -6.58 4.07
N TYR A 287 -2.19 -6.51 2.74
CA TYR A 287 -3.28 -5.72 2.13
C TYR A 287 -3.10 -4.22 2.38
N ALA A 288 -4.16 -3.52 2.75
CA ALA A 288 -4.20 -2.08 3.03
C ALA A 288 -5.25 -1.77 4.11
N ASN A 289 -5.39 -0.49 4.48
CA ASN A 289 -6.48 0.04 5.31
C ASN A 289 -6.56 -0.59 6.72
N GLY A 290 -5.43 -1.10 7.22
CA GLY A 290 -5.35 -1.70 8.54
C GLY A 290 -6.10 -3.02 8.72
N VAL A 291 -6.53 -3.70 7.63
CA VAL A 291 -7.34 -4.94 7.72
C VAL A 291 -6.55 -6.17 8.17
N ALA A 292 -5.22 -6.11 8.13
CA ALA A 292 -4.35 -7.22 8.53
C ALA A 292 -2.94 -6.72 8.90
N TYR A 293 -2.15 -7.61 9.49
CA TYR A 293 -0.70 -7.44 9.66
C TYR A 293 0.05 -8.69 9.21
N GLY A 294 1.30 -8.50 8.73
CA GLY A 294 2.23 -9.56 8.37
C GLY A 294 3.14 -9.92 9.54
N ARG A 295 3.65 -11.17 9.57
CA ARG A 295 4.59 -11.61 10.59
C ARG A 295 5.59 -12.61 10.04
N VAL A 296 6.87 -12.41 10.41
CA VAL A 296 7.96 -13.36 10.20
C VAL A 296 8.64 -13.61 11.52
N ASP A 297 8.81 -14.87 11.92
CA ASP A 297 9.59 -15.24 13.10
C ASP A 297 10.97 -15.72 12.68
N LEU A 298 12.01 -15.13 13.25
CA LEU A 298 13.42 -15.46 13.04
C LEU A 298 14.00 -16.07 14.31
N GLU A 299 14.48 -17.32 14.24
CA GLU A 299 15.33 -17.88 15.28
C GLU A 299 16.77 -17.43 15.04
N VAL A 300 17.33 -16.69 15.97
CA VAL A 300 18.68 -16.13 15.88
C VAL A 300 19.58 -16.76 16.93
N ASP A 301 20.72 -17.23 16.52
CA ASP A 301 21.80 -17.66 17.43
C ASP A 301 22.56 -16.41 17.90
N ARG A 302 22.48 -16.08 19.20
CA ARG A 302 23.10 -14.88 19.76
C ARG A 302 24.61 -14.90 19.69
N GLY A 303 25.22 -16.10 19.74
CA GLY A 303 26.66 -16.24 19.75
C GLY A 303 27.29 -15.92 18.40
N THR A 304 26.59 -16.30 17.31
CA THR A 304 27.06 -16.10 15.93
C THR A 304 26.35 -14.96 15.20
N GLY A 305 25.19 -14.52 15.68
CA GLY A 305 24.31 -13.59 14.99
C GLY A 305 23.57 -14.19 13.79
N ALA A 306 23.68 -15.51 13.55
CA ALA A 306 23.09 -16.16 12.40
C ALA A 306 21.59 -16.41 12.59
N VAL A 307 20.79 -16.11 11.57
CA VAL A 307 19.41 -16.60 11.47
C VAL A 307 19.45 -18.07 11.10
N VAL A 308 18.99 -18.94 12.01
CA VAL A 308 19.05 -20.40 11.86
C VAL A 308 17.73 -21.01 11.40
N HIS A 309 16.62 -20.32 11.63
CA HIS A 309 15.31 -20.71 11.13
C HIS A 309 14.44 -19.49 10.87
N THR A 310 13.56 -19.57 9.87
CA THR A 310 12.63 -18.51 9.48
C THR A 310 11.25 -19.10 9.24
N THR A 311 10.26 -18.62 9.98
CA THR A 311 8.85 -18.98 9.80
C THR A 311 8.10 -17.77 9.24
N ILE A 312 7.47 -17.93 8.08
CA ILE A 312 6.65 -16.90 7.44
C ILE A 312 5.18 -17.23 7.73
N HIS A 313 4.48 -16.29 8.34
CA HIS A 313 3.06 -16.45 8.65
C HIS A 313 2.20 -15.79 7.57
N ARG A 314 1.02 -16.36 7.32
CA ARG A 314 0.01 -15.67 6.51
C ARG A 314 -0.39 -14.35 7.17
N PRO A 315 -0.75 -13.31 6.41
CA PRO A 315 -1.29 -12.09 6.97
C PRO A 315 -2.48 -12.38 7.88
N ARG A 316 -2.42 -11.84 9.09
CA ARG A 316 -3.47 -12.02 10.09
C ARG A 316 -4.48 -10.88 9.99
N ARG A 317 -5.73 -11.22 9.69
CA ARG A 317 -6.81 -10.24 9.63
C ARG A 317 -7.14 -9.70 11.02
N LEU A 318 -7.38 -8.39 11.07
CA LEU A 318 -7.86 -7.66 12.24
C LEU A 318 -9.38 -7.49 12.10
N CYS A 319 -10.11 -7.66 13.21
CA CYS A 319 -11.52 -7.26 13.25
C CYS A 319 -11.58 -5.74 13.46
N SER A 320 -12.46 -5.02 12.76
CA SER A 320 -12.86 -3.68 13.19
C SER A 320 -14.01 -3.77 14.19
N GLU A 321 -14.21 -2.74 15.01
CA GLU A 321 -15.37 -2.68 15.93
C GLU A 321 -16.70 -2.77 15.16
N ASP A 322 -16.72 -2.32 13.91
CA ASP A 322 -17.88 -2.32 13.02
C ASP A 322 -18.10 -3.67 12.31
N GLU A 323 -17.09 -4.56 12.29
CA GLU A 323 -17.10 -5.86 11.59
C GLU A 323 -17.14 -7.06 12.56
N ALA A 324 -17.66 -6.91 13.75
CA ALA A 324 -17.72 -7.98 14.77
C ALA A 324 -18.64 -9.16 14.35
N SER A 325 -18.41 -9.72 13.13
CA SER A 325 -19.02 -10.94 12.66
C SER A 325 -17.99 -12.07 12.70
N PRO A 326 -18.27 -13.17 13.39
CA PRO A 326 -17.43 -14.38 13.35
C PRO A 326 -17.24 -14.95 11.92
N GLU A 327 -18.10 -14.58 10.98
CA GLU A 327 -18.06 -15.00 9.58
C GLU A 327 -16.97 -14.31 8.76
N ALA A 328 -16.42 -13.19 9.23
CA ALA A 328 -15.39 -12.43 8.52
C ALA A 328 -13.97 -13.05 8.64
N GLY A 329 -13.80 -14.16 9.37
CA GLY A 329 -12.51 -14.85 9.51
C GLY A 329 -11.45 -14.09 10.32
N CYS A 330 -11.85 -13.06 11.07
CA CYS A 330 -10.99 -12.33 11.98
C CYS A 330 -10.96 -13.00 13.37
N ALA A 331 -9.78 -12.97 14.03
CA ALA A 331 -9.58 -13.67 15.29
C ALA A 331 -9.78 -12.72 16.49
N SER A 332 -10.60 -13.15 17.44
CA SER A 332 -10.74 -12.53 18.76
C SER A 332 -9.70 -13.04 19.79
N VAL A 333 -8.82 -13.93 19.36
CA VAL A 333 -7.73 -14.51 20.17
C VAL A 333 -6.39 -14.22 19.50
N ASP A 334 -5.34 -14.05 20.29
CA ASP A 334 -3.97 -13.92 19.78
C ASP A 334 -3.42 -15.28 19.30
N ASP A 335 -2.19 -15.27 18.76
CA ASP A 335 -1.54 -16.50 18.24
C ASP A 335 -1.23 -17.52 19.35
N HIS A 336 -1.37 -17.16 20.61
CA HIS A 336 -1.13 -18.00 21.80
C HIS A 336 -2.43 -18.36 22.52
N GLY A 337 -3.62 -18.07 21.91
CA GLY A 337 -4.93 -18.41 22.46
C GLY A 337 -5.44 -17.44 23.54
N GLY A 338 -4.74 -16.34 23.79
CA GLY A 338 -5.17 -15.26 24.70
C GLY A 338 -6.25 -14.39 24.06
N ALA A 339 -7.24 -13.92 24.86
CA ALA A 339 -8.24 -12.98 24.38
C ALA A 339 -7.58 -11.63 24.00
N VAL A 340 -7.88 -11.14 22.80
CA VAL A 340 -7.42 -9.83 22.34
C VAL A 340 -8.39 -8.76 22.85
N THR A 341 -7.87 -7.77 23.54
CA THR A 341 -8.62 -6.61 24.00
C THR A 341 -8.06 -5.34 23.36
N PRO A 342 -8.91 -4.40 22.92
CA PRO A 342 -8.47 -3.12 22.41
C PRO A 342 -7.60 -2.37 23.42
N ASP A 343 -6.51 -1.78 22.94
CA ASP A 343 -5.62 -0.98 23.80
C ASP A 343 -6.27 0.38 24.12
N PRO A 344 -6.37 0.78 25.41
CA PRO A 344 -7.06 2.01 25.78
C PRO A 344 -6.32 3.29 25.36
N ALA A 345 -4.98 3.28 25.27
CA ALA A 345 -4.22 4.46 24.86
C ALA A 345 -4.40 4.72 23.37
N VAL A 346 -4.31 3.68 22.53
CA VAL A 346 -4.59 3.77 21.10
C VAL A 346 -6.04 4.15 20.85
N THR A 347 -7.01 3.56 21.60
CA THR A 347 -8.44 3.90 21.53
C THR A 347 -8.67 5.39 21.83
N ALA A 348 -7.99 5.95 22.83
CA ALA A 348 -8.14 7.38 23.17
C ALA A 348 -7.67 8.31 22.02
N VAL A 349 -6.55 8.01 21.37
CA VAL A 349 -6.06 8.77 20.20
C VAL A 349 -7.10 8.73 19.08
N ILE A 350 -7.60 7.54 18.74
CA ILE A 350 -8.58 7.36 17.65
C ILE A 350 -9.90 8.06 17.96
N THR A 351 -10.36 8.00 19.21
CA THR A 351 -11.58 8.70 19.63
C THR A 351 -11.46 10.21 19.42
N GLN A 352 -10.31 10.81 19.71
CA GLN A 352 -10.09 12.24 19.46
C GLN A 352 -10.12 12.57 17.96
N ALA A 353 -9.51 11.74 17.12
CA ALA A 353 -9.54 11.93 15.66
C ALA A 353 -10.98 11.81 15.12
N ARG A 354 -11.73 10.80 15.56
CA ARG A 354 -13.14 10.61 15.19
C ARG A 354 -14.02 11.80 15.61
N VAL A 355 -13.84 12.32 16.81
CA VAL A 355 -14.60 13.49 17.29
C VAL A 355 -14.34 14.72 16.42
N ARG A 356 -13.09 14.97 16.04
CA ARG A 356 -12.75 16.08 15.12
C ARG A 356 -13.41 15.92 13.75
N ALA A 357 -13.42 14.71 13.21
CA ALA A 357 -13.96 14.42 11.87
C ALA A 357 -15.50 14.32 11.84
N GLN A 358 -16.15 14.09 12.98
CA GLN A 358 -17.56 13.67 13.06
C GLN A 358 -18.52 14.64 12.38
N THR A 359 -18.39 15.95 12.63
CA THR A 359 -19.29 16.96 12.07
C THR A 359 -19.23 16.97 10.55
N LEU A 360 -18.03 16.99 10.00
CA LEU A 360 -17.81 17.01 8.55
C LEU A 360 -18.22 15.66 7.92
N ARG A 361 -17.91 14.55 8.58
CA ARG A 361 -18.29 13.20 8.12
C ARG A 361 -19.80 13.06 7.93
N GLN A 362 -20.60 13.62 8.85
CA GLN A 362 -22.05 13.52 8.85
C GLN A 362 -22.75 14.63 8.08
N GLU A 363 -22.03 15.55 7.48
CA GLU A 363 -22.62 16.62 6.68
C GLU A 363 -23.39 16.05 5.49
N PRO A 364 -24.71 16.35 5.34
CA PRO A 364 -25.51 15.80 4.25
C PRO A 364 -25.18 16.47 2.92
N LEU A 365 -25.12 15.68 1.85
CA LEU A 365 -24.90 16.17 0.49
C LEU A 365 -26.19 16.28 -0.34
N GLY A 366 -27.35 15.96 0.23
CA GLY A 366 -28.66 16.06 -0.40
C GLY A 366 -29.14 14.72 -1.00
N PRO A 367 -28.48 14.12 -1.99
CA PRO A 367 -28.99 12.91 -2.62
C PRO A 367 -29.07 11.70 -1.69
N LYS A 368 -30.00 10.78 -2.03
CA LYS A 368 -30.11 9.45 -1.45
C LYS A 368 -29.82 8.40 -2.52
N LEU A 369 -28.91 7.48 -2.24
CA LEU A 369 -28.57 6.39 -3.15
C LEU A 369 -29.53 5.21 -2.93
N GLN A 370 -30.16 4.70 -4.02
CA GLN A 370 -31.09 3.57 -3.97
C GLN A 370 -30.39 2.24 -3.67
N ALA A 371 -29.12 2.11 -4.06
CA ALA A 371 -28.27 0.98 -3.80
C ALA A 371 -26.80 1.46 -3.78
N ASP A 372 -25.87 0.59 -3.41
CA ASP A 372 -24.44 0.88 -3.42
C ASP A 372 -23.95 1.26 -4.82
N PHE A 373 -23.20 2.38 -4.92
CA PHE A 373 -22.43 2.73 -6.12
C PHE A 373 -21.06 2.10 -6.00
N VAL A 374 -20.94 0.87 -6.50
CA VAL A 374 -19.76 0.02 -6.33
C VAL A 374 -18.61 0.50 -7.20
N VAL A 375 -17.46 0.78 -6.58
CA VAL A 375 -16.21 1.09 -7.28
C VAL A 375 -15.62 -0.19 -7.90
N ARG A 376 -15.13 -0.07 -9.15
CA ARG A 376 -14.36 -1.07 -9.86
C ARG A 376 -13.14 -0.39 -10.49
N HIS A 377 -11.96 -0.66 -9.97
CA HIS A 377 -10.74 0.08 -10.38
C HIS A 377 -10.31 -0.16 -11.82
N ARG A 378 -10.76 -1.25 -12.45
CA ARG A 378 -10.39 -1.64 -13.82
C ARG A 378 -11.58 -1.85 -14.75
N ALA A 379 -12.70 -1.23 -14.43
CA ALA A 379 -13.90 -1.32 -15.25
C ALA A 379 -14.79 -0.09 -15.04
N GLU A 380 -15.66 0.18 -16.00
CA GLU A 380 -16.69 1.20 -15.87
C GLU A 380 -17.57 0.94 -14.64
N ASN A 381 -17.89 2.00 -13.91
CA ASN A 381 -18.63 1.90 -12.66
C ASN A 381 -19.48 3.16 -12.40
N PRO A 382 -20.58 3.03 -11.62
CA PRO A 382 -21.50 4.13 -11.36
C PRO A 382 -20.86 5.36 -10.73
N PRO A 383 -19.99 5.28 -9.68
CA PRO A 383 -19.43 6.49 -9.07
C PRO A 383 -18.50 7.24 -10.02
N GLY A 384 -17.68 6.56 -10.81
CA GLY A 384 -16.82 7.22 -11.78
C GLY A 384 -17.61 7.99 -12.84
N ASN A 385 -18.69 7.42 -13.34
CA ASN A 385 -19.58 8.09 -14.29
C ASN A 385 -20.36 9.24 -13.65
N LEU A 386 -20.87 9.07 -12.42
CA LEU A 386 -21.51 10.15 -11.66
C LEU A 386 -20.55 11.34 -11.49
N PHE A 387 -19.32 11.10 -11.04
CA PHE A 387 -18.39 12.17 -10.75
C PHE A 387 -17.95 12.91 -12.02
N THR A 388 -17.69 12.21 -13.12
CA THR A 388 -17.36 12.86 -14.39
C THR A 388 -18.53 13.68 -14.96
N ASP A 389 -19.78 13.27 -14.76
CA ASP A 389 -20.96 14.06 -15.13
C ASP A 389 -21.09 15.33 -14.26
N LEU A 390 -20.82 15.23 -12.95
CA LEU A 390 -20.84 16.38 -12.05
C LEU A 390 -19.68 17.36 -12.35
N MET A 391 -18.52 16.87 -12.76
CA MET A 391 -17.40 17.70 -13.22
C MET A 391 -17.81 18.53 -14.45
N LEU A 392 -18.43 17.92 -15.46
CA LEU A 392 -18.92 18.62 -16.66
C LEU A 392 -20.03 19.62 -16.32
N ARG A 393 -20.93 19.26 -15.38
CA ARG A 393 -21.98 20.16 -14.91
C ARG A 393 -21.39 21.42 -14.25
N ALA A 394 -20.30 21.25 -13.50
CA ALA A 394 -19.59 22.37 -12.85
C ALA A 394 -18.82 23.24 -13.84
N HIS A 395 -18.42 22.70 -14.98
CA HIS A 395 -17.57 23.37 -15.99
C HIS A 395 -18.23 23.38 -17.37
N PRO A 396 -19.28 24.20 -17.59
CA PRO A 396 -19.92 24.32 -18.89
C PRO A 396 -18.94 24.73 -19.98
N GLY A 397 -19.03 24.07 -21.14
CA GLY A 397 -18.16 24.34 -22.29
C GLY A 397 -16.93 23.43 -22.41
N VAL A 398 -16.66 22.58 -21.41
CA VAL A 398 -15.70 21.47 -21.52
C VAL A 398 -16.32 20.33 -22.32
N ASP A 399 -15.54 19.70 -23.18
CA ASP A 399 -16.02 18.63 -24.07
C ASP A 399 -16.10 17.27 -23.37
N VAL A 400 -15.14 16.99 -22.49
CA VAL A 400 -14.96 15.68 -21.88
C VAL A 400 -14.32 15.79 -20.50
N ALA A 401 -14.78 14.96 -19.55
CA ALA A 401 -14.16 14.81 -18.23
C ALA A 401 -13.64 13.37 -18.05
N ILE A 402 -12.47 13.22 -17.43
CA ILE A 402 -11.91 11.91 -17.07
C ILE A 402 -11.44 11.86 -15.62
N LEU A 403 -11.59 10.67 -15.00
CA LEU A 403 -10.99 10.30 -13.73
C LEU A 403 -10.35 8.93 -13.84
N ASN A 404 -9.18 8.74 -13.23
CA ASN A 404 -8.54 7.43 -13.17
C ASN A 404 -9.19 6.52 -12.11
N GLY A 405 -9.21 5.21 -12.38
CA GLY A 405 -9.77 4.22 -11.46
C GLY A 405 -9.05 4.16 -10.11
N GLY A 406 -7.75 4.46 -10.07
CA GLY A 406 -6.96 4.57 -8.84
C GLY A 406 -7.37 5.73 -7.94
N GLY A 407 -7.93 6.80 -8.51
CA GLY A 407 -8.45 7.95 -7.77
C GLY A 407 -9.78 7.67 -7.03
N LEU A 408 -10.48 6.60 -7.39
CA LEU A 408 -11.73 6.17 -6.75
C LEU A 408 -11.43 5.09 -5.71
N ARG A 409 -11.51 5.42 -4.41
CA ARG A 409 -10.99 4.55 -3.34
C ARG A 409 -12.05 3.73 -2.62
N SER A 410 -13.31 4.17 -2.59
CA SER A 410 -14.37 3.50 -1.83
C SER A 410 -15.72 3.55 -2.56
N THR A 411 -16.52 2.50 -2.34
CA THR A 411 -17.94 2.43 -2.74
C THR A 411 -18.75 3.47 -1.98
N LEU A 412 -19.69 4.16 -2.66
CA LEU A 412 -20.66 5.00 -1.99
C LEU A 412 -21.82 4.11 -1.51
N PRO A 413 -22.10 4.04 -0.20
CA PRO A 413 -23.11 3.15 0.34
C PRO A 413 -24.52 3.61 0.04
N ALA A 414 -25.47 2.67 -0.03
CA ALA A 414 -26.89 2.95 -0.14
C ALA A 414 -27.40 3.82 1.03
N GLY A 415 -28.39 4.66 0.79
CA GLY A 415 -28.97 5.55 1.79
C GLY A 415 -28.61 7.02 1.59
N PRO A 416 -28.84 7.90 2.59
CA PRO A 416 -28.48 9.30 2.51
C PRO A 416 -26.98 9.49 2.27
N LEU A 417 -26.63 10.28 1.27
CA LEU A 417 -25.23 10.54 0.95
C LEU A 417 -24.68 11.65 1.85
N HIS A 418 -23.60 11.34 2.58
CA HIS A 418 -22.90 12.26 3.46
C HIS A 418 -21.49 12.55 2.93
N TYR A 419 -20.95 13.70 3.34
CA TYR A 419 -19.61 14.13 2.93
C TYR A 419 -18.52 13.09 3.26
N GLY A 420 -18.62 12.40 4.40
CA GLY A 420 -17.66 11.35 4.75
C GLY A 420 -17.58 10.20 3.74
N ALA A 421 -18.72 9.81 3.14
CA ALA A 421 -18.71 8.78 2.09
C ALA A 421 -18.09 9.30 0.79
N LEU A 422 -18.35 10.55 0.40
CA LEU A 422 -17.69 11.20 -0.73
C LEU A 422 -16.18 11.31 -0.49
N TYR A 423 -15.77 11.73 0.72
CA TYR A 423 -14.36 11.84 1.08
C TYR A 423 -13.63 10.50 0.96
N GLN A 424 -14.22 9.41 1.46
CA GLN A 424 -13.65 8.07 1.32
C GLN A 424 -13.57 7.59 -0.14
N ALA A 425 -14.51 8.03 -0.98
CA ALA A 425 -14.50 7.69 -2.41
C ALA A 425 -13.49 8.51 -3.21
N LEU A 426 -13.28 9.78 -2.86
CA LEU A 426 -12.35 10.72 -3.49
C LEU A 426 -11.49 11.42 -2.42
N PRO A 427 -10.55 10.71 -1.78
CA PRO A 427 -9.84 11.26 -0.62
C PRO A 427 -8.72 12.26 -0.99
N PHE A 428 -8.38 12.39 -2.26
CA PHE A 428 -7.30 13.26 -2.73
C PHE A 428 -7.77 14.71 -2.89
N ASP A 429 -6.93 15.66 -2.49
CA ASP A 429 -7.18 17.09 -2.65
C ASP A 429 -6.68 17.60 -4.01
N ASN A 430 -6.87 16.80 -5.05
CA ASN A 430 -6.53 17.14 -6.42
C ASN A 430 -7.33 18.38 -6.88
N ARG A 431 -6.67 19.24 -7.64
CA ARG A 431 -7.28 20.40 -8.32
C ARG A 431 -7.74 20.01 -9.72
N PHE A 432 -8.59 20.83 -10.32
CA PHE A 432 -8.91 20.67 -11.73
C PHE A 432 -7.76 21.09 -12.64
N ALA A 433 -7.58 20.33 -13.70
CA ALA A 433 -6.75 20.69 -14.84
C ALA A 433 -7.58 20.70 -16.13
N ARG A 434 -7.51 21.81 -16.86
CA ARG A 434 -8.05 21.92 -18.23
C ARG A 434 -6.92 21.66 -19.22
N VAL A 435 -7.15 20.72 -20.11
CA VAL A 435 -6.15 20.27 -21.08
C VAL A 435 -6.72 20.38 -22.48
N ARG A 436 -6.04 21.12 -23.35
CA ARG A 436 -6.39 21.15 -24.78
C ARG A 436 -5.60 20.10 -25.54
N LEU A 437 -6.30 19.20 -26.19
CA LEU A 437 -5.73 18.09 -26.92
C LEU A 437 -6.60 17.74 -28.14
N ARG A 438 -6.13 16.78 -28.97
CA ARG A 438 -6.90 16.27 -30.08
C ARG A 438 -7.61 14.96 -29.68
N ALA A 439 -8.63 14.60 -30.46
CA ALA A 439 -9.38 13.36 -30.25
C ALA A 439 -8.48 12.10 -30.34
N ASP A 440 -7.52 12.06 -31.27
CA ASP A 440 -6.56 10.94 -31.39
C ASP A 440 -5.65 10.80 -30.15
N GLN A 441 -5.30 11.89 -29.50
CA GLN A 441 -4.50 11.89 -28.29
C GLN A 441 -5.29 11.30 -27.09
N LEU A 442 -6.56 11.69 -26.94
CA LEU A 442 -7.42 11.10 -25.91
C LEU A 442 -7.68 9.61 -26.19
N ALA A 443 -7.88 9.25 -27.47
CA ALA A 443 -8.05 7.86 -27.87
C ALA A 443 -6.82 6.99 -27.52
N ALA A 444 -5.61 7.53 -27.68
CA ALA A 444 -4.37 6.85 -27.29
C ALA A 444 -4.29 6.61 -25.77
N MET A 445 -4.69 7.60 -24.96
CA MET A 445 -4.75 7.46 -23.49
C MET A 445 -5.72 6.35 -23.07
N ILE A 446 -6.93 6.32 -23.67
CA ILE A 446 -7.95 5.29 -23.41
C ILE A 446 -7.44 3.90 -23.85
N ALA A 447 -6.75 3.81 -24.98
CA ALA A 447 -6.18 2.56 -25.48
C ALA A 447 -5.17 1.94 -24.48
N VAL A 448 -4.36 2.76 -23.80
CA VAL A 448 -3.46 2.29 -22.72
C VAL A 448 -4.26 1.68 -21.57
N GLY A 449 -5.33 2.33 -21.12
CA GLY A 449 -6.21 1.80 -20.08
C GLY A 449 -6.82 0.45 -20.47
N LEU A 450 -7.32 0.34 -21.69
CA LEU A 450 -7.88 -0.91 -22.23
C LEU A 450 -6.81 -2.01 -22.42
N GLY A 451 -5.57 -1.65 -22.67
CA GLY A 451 -4.43 -2.56 -22.82
C GLY A 451 -3.84 -3.06 -21.48
N GLY A 452 -4.37 -2.64 -20.35
CA GLY A 452 -3.92 -3.07 -19.00
C GLY A 452 -3.34 -1.96 -18.13
N GLY A 453 -3.30 -0.73 -18.62
CA GLY A 453 -2.98 0.47 -17.84
C GLY A 453 -4.13 0.93 -16.93
N PRO A 454 -4.08 2.16 -16.41
CA PRO A 454 -5.11 2.70 -15.53
C PRO A 454 -6.44 2.84 -16.27
N TRP A 455 -7.53 2.36 -15.67
CA TRP A 455 -8.89 2.58 -16.18
C TRP A 455 -9.26 4.06 -16.08
N LEU A 456 -9.97 4.57 -17.10
CA LEU A 456 -10.50 5.93 -17.12
C LEU A 456 -12.02 5.92 -17.11
N SER A 457 -12.62 6.53 -16.10
CA SER A 457 -14.04 6.91 -16.12
C SER A 457 -14.21 8.15 -17.01
N LEU A 458 -15.25 8.17 -17.81
CA LEU A 458 -15.44 9.15 -18.88
C LEU A 458 -16.82 9.80 -18.79
N GLY A 459 -16.88 11.12 -18.95
CA GLY A 459 -18.11 11.92 -19.14
C GLY A 459 -18.04 12.75 -20.42
N GLY A 460 -19.19 13.03 -21.06
CA GLY A 460 -19.30 13.88 -22.24
C GLY A 460 -19.13 13.20 -23.60
N LEU A 461 -18.44 12.08 -23.63
CA LEU A 461 -18.23 11.27 -24.86
C LEU A 461 -18.53 9.80 -24.57
N THR A 462 -18.73 9.02 -25.63
CA THR A 462 -18.70 7.56 -25.59
C THR A 462 -17.54 7.02 -26.44
N VAL A 463 -17.14 5.79 -26.16
CA VAL A 463 -15.97 5.15 -26.77
C VAL A 463 -16.37 3.83 -27.40
N GLN A 464 -15.91 3.59 -28.61
CA GLN A 464 -15.94 2.29 -29.26
C GLN A 464 -14.51 1.85 -29.55
N ALA A 465 -14.13 0.69 -29.02
CA ALA A 465 -12.82 0.10 -29.24
C ALA A 465 -12.95 -1.22 -29.99
N GLU A 466 -12.10 -1.44 -30.97
CA GLU A 466 -12.08 -2.63 -31.83
C GLU A 466 -10.65 -3.06 -32.13
N CYS A 467 -10.43 -4.35 -32.36
CA CYS A 467 -9.18 -4.87 -32.89
C CYS A 467 -9.23 -4.90 -34.42
N VAL A 468 -8.45 -4.04 -35.07
CA VAL A 468 -8.31 -3.96 -36.52
C VAL A 468 -6.84 -4.23 -36.88
N ASP A 469 -6.56 -5.20 -37.73
CA ASP A 469 -5.20 -5.57 -38.14
C ASP A 469 -4.22 -5.75 -36.97
N MET A 470 -4.65 -6.47 -35.94
CA MET A 470 -3.91 -6.71 -34.68
C MET A 470 -3.57 -5.43 -33.88
N LYS A 471 -4.25 -4.34 -34.13
CA LYS A 471 -4.10 -3.09 -33.39
C LYS A 471 -5.40 -2.72 -32.72
N LEU A 472 -5.31 -2.22 -31.49
CA LEU A 472 -6.44 -1.64 -30.80
C LEU A 472 -6.73 -0.27 -31.39
N VAL A 473 -7.91 -0.11 -32.00
CA VAL A 473 -8.41 1.14 -32.54
C VAL A 473 -9.51 1.66 -31.62
N VAL A 474 -9.33 2.88 -31.13
CA VAL A 474 -10.28 3.56 -30.25
C VAL A 474 -10.91 4.73 -30.99
N THR A 475 -12.24 4.71 -31.12
CA THR A 475 -13.04 5.77 -31.73
C THR A 475 -13.82 6.51 -30.65
N LEU A 476 -13.70 7.83 -30.61
CA LEU A 476 -14.50 8.69 -29.74
C LEU A 476 -15.77 9.12 -30.46
N LEU A 477 -16.90 9.05 -29.74
CA LEU A 477 -18.19 9.44 -30.30
C LEU A 477 -18.83 10.54 -29.47
N ARG A 478 -19.39 11.55 -30.14
CA ARG A 478 -20.26 12.59 -29.57
C ARG A 478 -21.65 12.43 -30.13
N ASP A 479 -22.65 12.21 -29.27
CA ASP A 479 -24.05 11.96 -29.69
C ASP A 479 -24.17 10.83 -30.73
N GLY A 480 -23.33 9.79 -30.62
CA GLY A 480 -23.27 8.66 -31.53
C GLY A 480 -22.51 8.89 -32.84
N ALA A 481 -22.01 10.10 -33.10
CA ALA A 481 -21.21 10.42 -34.28
C ALA A 481 -19.71 10.38 -33.95
N ALA A 482 -18.91 9.70 -34.79
CA ALA A 482 -17.48 9.61 -34.63
C ALA A 482 -16.80 10.99 -34.80
N LEU A 483 -15.90 11.31 -33.92
CA LEU A 483 -15.07 12.51 -34.00
C LEU A 483 -13.92 12.29 -34.99
N ALA A 484 -13.57 13.34 -35.74
CA ALA A 484 -12.33 13.32 -36.54
C ALA A 484 -11.10 13.20 -35.61
N PRO A 485 -10.06 12.45 -36.02
CA PRO A 485 -8.87 12.28 -35.17
C PRO A 485 -8.20 13.59 -34.72
N ASP A 486 -8.22 14.59 -35.56
CA ASP A 486 -7.64 15.93 -35.34
C ASP A 486 -8.63 16.91 -34.65
N ALA A 487 -9.85 16.47 -34.34
CA ALA A 487 -10.83 17.33 -33.69
C ALA A 487 -10.29 17.87 -32.35
N PRO A 488 -10.33 19.20 -32.14
CA PRO A 488 -9.88 19.77 -30.88
C PRO A 488 -10.87 19.45 -29.75
N LEU A 489 -10.35 19.10 -28.58
CA LEU A 489 -11.11 18.83 -27.38
C LEU A 489 -10.57 19.64 -26.22
N GLU A 490 -11.46 20.12 -25.36
CA GLU A 490 -11.15 20.60 -24.03
C GLU A 490 -11.48 19.51 -23.02
N LEU A 491 -10.44 18.94 -22.43
CA LEU A 491 -10.51 17.88 -21.43
C LEU A 491 -10.43 18.48 -20.02
N LEU A 492 -11.29 18.04 -19.11
CA LEU A 492 -11.21 18.30 -17.68
C LEU A 492 -10.75 17.05 -16.94
N THR A 493 -9.75 17.19 -16.09
CA THR A 493 -9.20 16.10 -15.29
C THR A 493 -8.59 16.61 -13.99
N SER A 494 -7.92 15.73 -13.22
CA SER A 494 -7.14 16.13 -12.05
C SER A 494 -5.77 16.68 -12.45
N ASP A 495 -5.22 17.59 -11.65
CA ASP A 495 -3.84 18.06 -11.78
C ASP A 495 -2.84 16.90 -11.65
N PHE A 496 -3.12 15.91 -10.80
CA PHE A 496 -2.34 14.66 -10.72
C PHE A 496 -2.16 14.02 -12.11
N LEU A 497 -3.26 13.75 -12.84
CA LEU A 497 -3.16 13.14 -14.17
C LEU A 497 -2.48 14.08 -15.18
N ALA A 498 -2.83 15.37 -15.16
CA ALA A 498 -2.32 16.33 -16.12
C ALA A 498 -0.81 16.59 -15.97
N THR A 499 -0.23 16.37 -14.79
CA THR A 499 1.21 16.57 -14.51
C THR A 499 2.03 15.30 -14.57
N GLY A 500 1.47 14.20 -15.11
CA GLY A 500 2.19 12.96 -15.38
C GLY A 500 1.80 11.76 -14.52
N GLY A 501 0.81 11.91 -13.64
CA GLY A 501 0.26 10.83 -12.83
C GLY A 501 -0.20 9.65 -13.70
N ASP A 502 -0.01 8.44 -13.19
CA ASP A 502 -0.27 7.18 -13.90
C ASP A 502 0.44 7.07 -15.27
N LYS A 503 1.41 7.94 -15.57
CA LYS A 503 2.11 8.06 -16.88
C LYS A 503 1.15 8.22 -18.07
N LEU A 504 -0.09 8.67 -17.80
CA LEU A 504 -1.18 8.64 -18.76
C LEU A 504 -0.92 9.54 -19.97
N PHE A 505 -0.40 10.75 -19.72
CA PHE A 505 -0.14 11.72 -20.79
C PHE A 505 1.03 11.34 -21.69
N ALA A 506 1.93 10.47 -21.24
CA ALA A 506 3.00 9.93 -22.10
C ALA A 506 2.45 9.12 -23.29
N ALA A 507 1.25 8.53 -23.15
CA ALA A 507 0.59 7.77 -24.22
C ALA A 507 0.15 8.61 -25.43
N MET A 508 0.03 9.93 -25.26
CA MET A 508 -0.39 10.82 -26.36
C MET A 508 0.68 10.99 -27.45
N GLY A 509 1.94 10.67 -27.13
CA GLY A 509 3.06 10.90 -28.05
C GLY A 509 3.35 12.40 -28.29
N GLU A 510 4.23 12.67 -29.25
CA GLU A 510 4.58 14.03 -29.65
C GLU A 510 3.75 14.48 -30.88
N PRO A 511 3.34 15.77 -30.96
CA PRO A 511 3.45 16.76 -29.90
C PRO A 511 2.51 16.46 -28.73
N GLY A 512 2.90 16.81 -27.52
CA GLY A 512 2.06 16.71 -26.33
C GLY A 512 0.78 17.56 -26.42
N PRO A 513 0.04 17.75 -25.29
CA PRO A 513 -1.16 18.57 -25.27
C PRO A 513 -0.85 20.02 -25.65
N ALA A 514 -1.79 20.69 -26.33
CA ALA A 514 -1.60 22.07 -26.75
C ALA A 514 -1.48 23.06 -25.57
N SER A 515 -2.16 22.76 -24.45
CA SER A 515 -2.02 23.52 -23.19
C SER A 515 -2.55 22.71 -22.00
N ILE A 516 -1.96 22.96 -20.84
CA ILE A 516 -2.44 22.50 -19.53
C ILE A 516 -2.60 23.73 -18.64
N VAL A 517 -3.78 23.91 -18.06
CA VAL A 517 -4.09 24.97 -17.11
C VAL A 517 -4.65 24.34 -15.85
N ILE A 518 -3.94 24.48 -14.74
CA ILE A 518 -4.39 23.99 -13.43
C ILE A 518 -5.17 25.12 -12.75
N GLU A 519 -6.37 24.81 -12.26
CA GLU A 519 -7.20 25.74 -11.50
C GLU A 519 -6.70 25.83 -10.06
N ASP A 520 -6.74 27.03 -9.48
CA ASP A 520 -6.14 27.20 -8.15
C ASP A 520 -6.95 26.57 -7.02
N ASP A 521 -8.27 26.78 -6.98
CA ASP A 521 -9.20 26.29 -5.95
C ASP A 521 -10.65 26.38 -6.42
N PRO A 522 -11.59 25.65 -5.83
CA PRO A 522 -11.43 24.65 -4.77
C PRO A 522 -10.95 23.28 -5.29
N PRO A 523 -10.54 22.35 -4.41
CA PRO A 523 -10.25 20.97 -4.80
C PRO A 523 -11.41 20.31 -5.53
N LEU A 524 -11.12 19.38 -6.44
CA LEU A 524 -12.08 18.65 -7.27
C LEU A 524 -13.21 18.03 -6.44
N ARG A 525 -12.88 17.39 -5.30
CA ARG A 525 -13.87 16.80 -4.39
C ARG A 525 -14.87 17.83 -3.86
N GLU A 526 -14.41 19.03 -3.51
CA GLU A 526 -15.30 20.08 -2.97
C GLU A 526 -16.29 20.56 -4.02
N VAL A 527 -15.86 20.72 -5.26
CA VAL A 527 -16.73 21.06 -6.38
C VAL A 527 -17.78 19.95 -6.61
N ILE A 528 -17.36 18.69 -6.56
CA ILE A 528 -18.31 17.55 -6.64
C ILE A 528 -19.31 17.59 -5.47
N ALA A 529 -18.85 17.87 -4.24
CA ALA A 529 -19.73 18.02 -3.08
C ALA A 529 -20.77 19.12 -3.30
N ASP A 530 -20.36 20.28 -3.82
CA ASP A 530 -21.27 21.39 -4.13
C ASP A 530 -22.26 21.02 -5.24
N GLN A 531 -21.83 20.31 -6.27
CA GLN A 531 -22.73 19.81 -7.30
C GLN A 531 -23.75 18.81 -6.75
N LEU A 532 -23.34 17.92 -5.83
CA LEU A 532 -24.27 17.01 -5.13
C LEU A 532 -25.29 17.80 -4.29
N ARG A 533 -24.85 18.77 -3.47
CA ARG A 533 -25.76 19.66 -2.70
C ARG A 533 -26.75 20.38 -3.62
N ALA A 534 -26.30 20.84 -4.79
CA ALA A 534 -27.13 21.51 -5.79
C ALA A 534 -28.16 20.58 -6.48
N LEU A 535 -28.00 19.26 -6.43
CA LEU A 535 -29.04 18.31 -6.84
C LEU A 535 -30.24 18.30 -5.86
N GLY A 536 -30.01 18.63 -4.59
CA GLY A 536 -31.01 18.57 -3.54
C GLY A 536 -31.37 17.12 -3.14
N GLU A 537 -32.52 16.97 -2.49
CA GLU A 537 -33.04 15.67 -2.03
C GLU A 537 -33.62 14.87 -3.22
N VAL A 538 -32.75 14.19 -3.97
CA VAL A 538 -33.12 13.32 -5.10
C VAL A 538 -32.67 11.89 -4.83
N GLU A 539 -33.39 10.93 -5.41
CA GLU A 539 -32.96 9.53 -5.40
C GLU A 539 -32.10 9.24 -6.64
N LEU A 540 -30.89 8.72 -6.42
CA LEU A 540 -29.97 8.32 -7.47
C LEU A 540 -29.89 6.79 -7.55
N ALA A 541 -30.11 6.23 -8.74
CA ALA A 541 -29.98 4.80 -9.01
C ALA A 541 -28.64 4.52 -9.71
N PRO A 542 -27.88 3.48 -9.33
CA PRO A 542 -26.64 3.12 -10.04
C PRO A 542 -26.85 2.89 -11.53
N ALA A 543 -27.99 2.30 -11.93
CA ALA A 543 -28.33 2.03 -13.32
C ALA A 543 -28.50 3.30 -14.18
N THR A 544 -28.72 4.47 -13.59
CA THR A 544 -28.73 5.75 -14.32
C THR A 544 -27.34 6.13 -14.82
N TYR A 545 -26.33 5.77 -14.05
CA TYR A 545 -24.94 6.15 -14.35
C TYR A 545 -24.15 5.02 -15.03
N PHE A 546 -24.54 3.77 -14.86
CA PHE A 546 -23.92 2.64 -15.54
C PHE A 546 -24.96 1.58 -15.91
N ASP A 547 -25.17 1.42 -17.22
CA ASP A 547 -25.99 0.36 -17.82
C ASP A 547 -25.05 -0.62 -18.56
N PRO A 548 -24.87 -1.87 -18.06
CA PRO A 548 -24.01 -2.84 -18.72
C PRO A 548 -24.39 -3.17 -20.17
N ALA A 549 -25.66 -2.92 -20.56
CA ALA A 549 -26.12 -3.12 -21.96
C ALA A 549 -25.71 -1.94 -22.86
N ARG A 550 -25.38 -0.80 -22.29
CA ARG A 550 -24.99 0.42 -23.02
C ARG A 550 -23.87 1.16 -22.27
N PRO A 551 -22.70 0.53 -22.10
CA PRO A 551 -21.57 1.17 -21.41
C PRO A 551 -21.06 2.37 -22.22
N ARG A 552 -20.47 3.34 -21.53
CA ARG A 552 -19.81 4.50 -22.18
C ARG A 552 -18.56 4.08 -22.96
N VAL A 553 -17.89 3.01 -22.50
CA VAL A 553 -16.72 2.44 -23.15
C VAL A 553 -17.06 1.03 -23.62
N GLN A 554 -17.27 0.88 -24.91
CA GLN A 554 -17.58 -0.40 -25.56
C GLN A 554 -16.31 -1.01 -26.14
N PHE A 555 -16.07 -2.29 -25.85
CA PHE A 555 -14.91 -3.04 -26.35
C PHE A 555 -15.23 -4.53 -26.45
N PRO A 556 -14.55 -5.29 -27.36
CA PRO A 556 -14.75 -6.73 -27.49
C PRO A 556 -13.96 -7.49 -26.40
N GLY A 557 -14.51 -8.59 -25.89
CA GLY A 557 -13.81 -9.51 -25.00
C GLY A 557 -13.63 -9.00 -23.56
N GLU A 558 -12.53 -9.38 -22.93
CA GLU A 558 -12.18 -9.08 -21.53
C GLU A 558 -10.91 -8.24 -21.43
N LEU A 559 -10.79 -7.46 -20.36
CA LEU A 559 -9.59 -6.67 -20.08
C LEU A 559 -8.48 -7.54 -19.42
N PRO A 560 -7.20 -7.29 -19.73
CA PRO A 560 -6.67 -6.33 -20.72
C PRO A 560 -6.89 -6.79 -22.16
N LEU A 561 -7.27 -5.87 -23.04
CA LEU A 561 -7.46 -6.18 -24.45
C LEU A 561 -6.10 -6.50 -25.12
N ARG A 562 -6.06 -7.67 -25.77
CA ARG A 562 -4.93 -8.08 -26.60
C ARG A 562 -5.48 -8.39 -27.99
N CYS A 563 -5.04 -7.62 -28.98
CA CYS A 563 -5.41 -7.86 -30.37
C CYS A 563 -4.48 -8.94 -30.97
N GLU A 564 -4.72 -10.20 -30.60
CA GLU A 564 -3.99 -11.37 -31.12
C GLU A 564 -4.75 -11.95 -32.33
N PRO A 565 -4.05 -12.65 -33.26
CA PRO A 565 -4.76 -13.38 -34.31
C PRO A 565 -5.67 -14.43 -33.66
N ALA A 566 -6.88 -14.62 -34.20
CA ALA A 566 -7.79 -15.66 -33.75
C ALA A 566 -7.03 -17.01 -33.74
N PRO A 567 -7.16 -17.81 -32.67
CA PRO A 567 -6.53 -19.13 -32.66
C PRO A 567 -7.09 -19.92 -33.84
N GLY A 568 -6.17 -20.32 -34.75
CA GLY A 568 -6.48 -21.05 -35.98
C GLY A 568 -6.94 -22.49 -35.71
#